data_1c5fb3eb6133ae2160600d610d5aeded
#
_entry.id   1c5fb3eb6133ae2160600d610d5aeded
#
_cell.length_a   1.000
_cell.length_b   1.000
_cell.length_c   1.000
_cell.angle_alpha   90.00
_cell.angle_beta   90.00
_cell.angle_gamma   90.00
#
_symmetry.space_group_name_H-M   'P 1'
#
loop_
_entity.id
_entity.type
_entity.pdbx_description
1 polymer ?
#
loop_
_entity_poly.entity_id
_entity_poly.type
_entity_poly.pdbx_seq_one_letter_code
_entity_poly.pdbx_strand_id
1 'polypeptide(L)'
;LSPVLDTLPPQDMQALRCAELDSRLLVSVLGNLQPVDLLRSAEGRLRAVIAALPHQGVLLASTALWVHVGGPPPETLEVCLPGGRRSRLPYLETRRGRLPRSDTTVINGVTCATIARAAVDIARLGPPVAAVRAIMIARDHGISRVRLLLTLNHCRGAASRGCPRAQHIIEEVMSGAPPRAVAPPENDADG
;
A
#
# COMPACT_ATOMS: atom_id res chain seq x y z
N LEU A 1 -16.94 -17.99 -4.09
CA LEU A 1 -16.20 -19.00 -3.33
C LEU A 1 -14.73 -18.59 -3.40
N SER A 2 -14.28 -17.78 -2.44
CA SER A 2 -12.84 -17.54 -2.25
C SER A 2 -12.23 -18.85 -1.75
N PRO A 3 -11.20 -19.37 -2.40
CA PRO A 3 -10.39 -20.38 -1.74
C PRO A 3 -9.83 -19.70 -0.49
N VAL A 4 -10.26 -20.13 0.67
CA VAL A 4 -9.50 -19.98 1.90
C VAL A 4 -8.15 -20.58 1.52
N LEU A 5 -7.10 -19.76 1.50
CA LEU A 5 -5.74 -20.28 1.44
C LEU A 5 -5.58 -21.03 2.74
N ASP A 6 -5.88 -22.30 2.70
CA ASP A 6 -5.60 -23.20 3.80
C ASP A 6 -4.13 -22.99 4.15
N THR A 7 -3.88 -22.61 5.37
CA THR A 7 -2.55 -22.68 5.94
C THR A 7 -2.02 -24.06 5.61
N LEU A 8 -0.86 -24.16 5.01
CA LEU A 8 -0.24 -25.44 4.67
C LEU A 8 -0.36 -26.39 5.87
N PRO A 9 -0.69 -27.67 5.63
CA PRO A 9 -0.76 -28.64 6.70
C PRO A 9 0.52 -28.62 7.54
N PRO A 10 0.48 -28.86 8.85
CA PRO A 10 1.65 -28.77 9.72
C PRO A 10 2.84 -29.62 9.24
N GLN A 11 2.59 -30.75 8.62
CA GLN A 11 3.60 -31.61 8.03
C GLN A 11 4.32 -30.96 6.85
N ASP A 12 3.60 -30.24 5.99
CA ASP A 12 4.18 -29.54 4.84
C ASP A 12 4.98 -28.33 5.30
N MET A 13 4.51 -27.64 6.33
CA MET A 13 5.26 -26.57 6.99
C MET A 13 6.56 -27.08 7.62
N GLN A 14 6.53 -28.26 8.22
CA GLN A 14 7.72 -28.87 8.79
C GLN A 14 8.71 -29.28 7.70
N ALA A 15 8.24 -29.82 6.59
CA ALA A 15 9.07 -30.16 5.45
C ALA A 15 9.76 -28.93 4.85
N LEU A 16 9.03 -27.80 4.70
CA LEU A 16 9.59 -26.55 4.21
C LEU A 16 10.66 -25.98 5.15
N ARG A 17 10.44 -26.05 6.47
CA ARG A 17 11.43 -25.62 7.47
C ARG A 17 12.69 -26.47 7.45
N CYS A 18 12.55 -27.79 7.35
CA CYS A 18 13.69 -28.71 7.25
C CYS A 18 14.51 -28.46 5.98
N ALA A 19 13.88 -28.00 4.90
CA ALA A 19 14.55 -27.66 3.66
C ALA A 19 15.05 -26.20 3.61
N GLU A 20 14.87 -25.40 4.68
CA GLU A 20 15.17 -23.97 4.75
C GLU A 20 14.50 -23.15 3.63
N LEU A 21 13.38 -23.63 3.11
CA LEU A 21 12.65 -23.01 2.00
C LEU A 21 11.52 -22.10 2.48
N ASP A 22 11.08 -22.21 3.73
CA ASP A 22 9.99 -21.44 4.29
C ASP A 22 10.25 -19.93 4.20
N SER A 23 11.46 -19.46 4.52
CA SER A 23 11.83 -18.04 4.43
C SER A 23 11.93 -17.49 3.00
N ARG A 24 12.09 -18.40 2.01
CA ARG A 24 12.17 -18.03 0.59
C ARG A 24 10.83 -18.07 -0.11
N LEU A 25 9.96 -18.99 0.30
CA LEU A 25 8.68 -19.26 -0.35
C LEU A 25 7.49 -18.60 0.36
N LEU A 26 7.64 -18.27 1.64
CA LEU A 26 6.56 -17.75 2.47
C LEU A 26 6.94 -16.41 3.09
N VAL A 27 5.96 -15.52 3.15
CA VAL A 27 6.06 -14.22 3.82
C VAL A 27 4.90 -14.07 4.78
N SER A 28 5.19 -13.61 5.99
CA SER A 28 4.14 -13.32 6.97
C SER A 28 3.45 -11.99 6.64
N VAL A 29 2.12 -12.06 6.49
CA VAL A 29 1.25 -10.88 6.32
C VAL A 29 0.25 -10.90 7.46
N LEU A 30 0.31 -9.95 8.38
CA LEU A 30 -0.54 -9.88 9.58
C LEU A 30 -0.56 -11.20 10.39
N GLY A 31 0.59 -11.85 10.50
CA GLY A 31 0.72 -13.13 11.21
C GLY A 31 0.31 -14.38 10.41
N ASN A 32 -0.21 -14.23 9.19
CA ASN A 32 -0.55 -15.33 8.30
C ASN A 32 0.56 -15.53 7.26
N LEU A 33 1.02 -16.78 7.10
CA LEU A 33 2.00 -17.12 6.07
C LEU A 33 1.33 -17.13 4.70
N GLN A 34 1.92 -16.43 3.74
CA GLN A 34 1.45 -16.31 2.37
C GLN A 34 2.57 -16.70 1.41
N PRO A 35 2.29 -17.47 0.35
CA PRO A 35 3.26 -17.72 -0.71
C PRO A 35 3.72 -16.43 -1.37
N VAL A 36 5.03 -16.25 -1.54
CA VAL A 36 5.63 -15.04 -2.15
C VAL A 36 5.06 -14.78 -3.54
N ASP A 37 4.83 -15.84 -4.32
CA ASP A 37 4.29 -15.72 -5.68
C ASP A 37 2.90 -15.09 -5.72
N LEU A 38 2.06 -15.36 -4.72
CA LEU A 38 0.73 -14.74 -4.61
C LEU A 38 0.81 -13.23 -4.33
N LEU A 39 1.93 -12.76 -3.76
CA LEU A 39 2.11 -11.35 -3.41
C LEU A 39 2.75 -10.52 -4.54
N ARG A 40 2.99 -11.11 -5.71
CA ARG A 40 3.56 -10.38 -6.86
C ARG A 40 2.58 -9.40 -7.47
N SER A 41 1.29 -9.70 -7.47
CA SER A 41 0.25 -8.81 -8.00
C SER A 41 -0.45 -7.99 -6.92
N ALA A 42 -1.03 -6.85 -7.31
CA ALA A 42 -1.85 -6.02 -6.41
C ALA A 42 -3.06 -6.79 -5.87
N GLU A 43 -3.69 -7.61 -6.72
CA GLU A 43 -4.83 -8.43 -6.34
C GLU A 43 -4.44 -9.51 -5.33
N GLY A 44 -3.26 -10.13 -5.50
CA GLY A 44 -2.74 -11.11 -4.56
C GLY A 44 -2.46 -10.52 -3.19
N ARG A 45 -1.81 -9.36 -3.16
CA ARG A 45 -1.56 -8.60 -1.92
C ARG A 45 -2.85 -8.18 -1.24
N LEU A 46 -3.84 -7.72 -2.01
CA LEU A 46 -5.14 -7.39 -1.46
C LEU A 46 -5.84 -8.61 -0.85
N ARG A 47 -5.80 -9.77 -1.53
CA ARG A 47 -6.36 -11.01 -0.99
C ARG A 47 -5.75 -11.40 0.36
N ALA A 48 -4.45 -11.19 0.52
CA ALA A 48 -3.75 -11.50 1.77
C ALA A 48 -4.24 -10.69 2.97
N VAL A 49 -4.86 -9.51 2.76
CA VAL A 49 -5.34 -8.64 3.84
C VAL A 49 -6.87 -8.47 3.88
N ILE A 50 -7.60 -8.92 2.85
CA ILE A 50 -9.04 -8.66 2.73
C ILE A 50 -9.86 -9.24 3.88
N ALA A 51 -9.47 -10.41 4.41
CA ALA A 51 -10.14 -11.06 5.53
C ALA A 51 -10.03 -10.26 6.83
N ALA A 52 -8.97 -9.45 6.98
CA ALA A 52 -8.74 -8.58 8.12
C ALA A 52 -9.35 -7.18 7.94
N LEU A 53 -9.83 -6.85 6.72
CA LEU A 53 -10.39 -5.53 6.43
C LEU A 53 -11.86 -5.45 6.88
N PRO A 54 -12.23 -4.48 7.71
CA PRO A 54 -13.62 -4.23 8.05
C PRO A 54 -14.45 -3.87 6.81
N HIS A 55 -15.73 -4.25 6.84
CA HIS A 55 -16.65 -3.93 5.76
C HIS A 55 -16.65 -2.42 5.44
N GLN A 56 -16.57 -2.07 4.16
CA GLN A 56 -16.48 -0.69 3.65
C GLN A 56 -15.22 0.07 4.13
N GLY A 57 -14.21 -0.61 4.65
CA GLY A 57 -12.93 0.02 4.95
C GLY A 57 -12.20 0.45 3.68
N VAL A 58 -11.58 1.64 3.70
CA VAL A 58 -10.71 2.15 2.63
C VAL A 58 -9.27 1.99 3.08
N LEU A 59 -8.45 1.30 2.28
CA LEU A 59 -7.03 1.14 2.58
C LEU A 59 -6.28 2.45 2.36
N LEU A 60 -5.39 2.80 3.30
CA LEU A 60 -4.65 4.06 3.31
C LEU A 60 -3.15 3.86 3.45
N ALA A 61 -2.41 4.93 3.26
CA ALA A 61 -0.99 5.12 3.58
C ALA A 61 -0.13 3.88 3.26
N SER A 62 0.59 3.31 4.25
CA SER A 62 1.51 2.20 4.02
C SER A 62 0.82 0.95 3.48
N THR A 63 -0.39 0.66 3.94
CA THR A 63 -1.16 -0.49 3.45
C THR A 63 -1.56 -0.32 1.98
N ALA A 64 -2.10 0.85 1.61
CA ALA A 64 -2.46 1.11 0.23
C ALA A 64 -1.22 1.11 -0.69
N LEU A 65 -0.13 1.75 -0.25
CA LEU A 65 1.11 1.75 -1.01
C LEU A 65 1.63 0.33 -1.23
N TRP A 66 1.67 -0.50 -0.17
CA TRP A 66 2.07 -1.90 -0.29
C TRP A 66 1.17 -2.70 -1.24
N VAL A 67 -0.14 -2.51 -1.19
CA VAL A 67 -1.06 -3.19 -2.13
C VAL A 67 -0.73 -2.82 -3.57
N HIS A 68 -0.42 -1.56 -3.87
CA HIS A 68 -0.09 -1.13 -5.23
C HIS A 68 1.28 -1.61 -5.71
N VAL A 69 2.32 -1.46 -4.87
CA VAL A 69 3.70 -1.58 -5.34
C VAL A 69 4.48 -2.76 -4.75
N GLY A 70 3.96 -3.39 -3.69
CA GLY A 70 4.65 -4.47 -2.98
C GLY A 70 5.71 -3.96 -2.00
N GLY A 71 6.73 -4.79 -1.78
CA GLY A 71 7.74 -4.57 -0.76
C GLY A 71 7.41 -5.28 0.56
N PRO A 72 8.01 -4.87 1.69
CA PRO A 72 7.73 -5.46 3.00
C PRO A 72 6.25 -5.31 3.36
N PRO A 73 5.57 -6.39 3.81
CA PRO A 73 4.19 -6.31 4.26
C PRO A 73 4.03 -5.34 5.44
N PRO A 74 2.89 -4.65 5.55
CA PRO A 74 2.61 -3.81 6.70
C PRO A 74 2.34 -4.68 7.95
N GLU A 75 2.84 -4.24 9.11
CA GLU A 75 2.56 -4.87 10.41
C GLU A 75 1.12 -4.59 10.87
N THR A 76 0.58 -3.44 10.47
CA THR A 76 -0.79 -3.01 10.77
C THR A 76 -1.47 -2.50 9.51
N LEU A 77 -2.79 -2.68 9.41
CA LEU A 77 -3.58 -2.11 8.33
C LEU A 77 -4.00 -0.68 8.65
N GLU A 78 -3.57 0.26 7.85
CA GLU A 78 -4.03 1.65 7.91
C GLU A 78 -5.30 1.81 7.08
N VAL A 79 -6.41 2.14 7.73
CA VAL A 79 -7.73 2.20 7.10
C VAL A 79 -8.52 3.45 7.49
N CYS A 80 -9.38 3.88 6.59
CA CYS A 80 -10.45 4.81 6.90
C CYS A 80 -11.77 4.04 6.98
N LEU A 81 -12.49 4.17 8.08
CA LEU A 81 -13.79 3.54 8.26
C LEU A 81 -14.93 4.56 8.02
N PRO A 82 -16.11 4.10 7.54
CA PRO A 82 -17.27 4.95 7.36
C PRO A 82 -17.64 5.68 8.65
N GLY A 83 -18.02 6.95 8.52
CA GLY A 83 -18.41 7.77 9.66
C GLY A 83 -17.27 8.12 10.61
N GLY A 84 -16.01 7.91 10.23
CA GLY A 84 -14.84 8.19 11.07
C GLY A 84 -14.75 7.30 12.31
N ARG A 85 -15.32 6.11 12.25
CA ARG A 85 -15.27 5.11 13.33
C ARG A 85 -13.82 4.75 13.66
N ARG A 86 -13.59 4.32 14.89
CA ARG A 86 -12.33 3.74 15.32
C ARG A 86 -12.51 2.24 15.52
N SER A 87 -11.50 1.48 15.17
CA SER A 87 -11.40 0.06 15.52
C SER A 87 -10.59 -0.09 16.82
N ARG A 88 -10.91 -1.13 17.58
CA ARG A 88 -10.12 -1.57 18.73
C ARG A 88 -9.24 -2.78 18.39
N LEU A 89 -9.28 -3.25 17.15
CA LEU A 89 -8.47 -4.39 16.71
C LEU A 89 -7.00 -3.96 16.66
N PRO A 90 -6.08 -4.70 17.26
CA PRO A 90 -4.67 -4.30 17.43
C PRO A 90 -3.93 -4.17 16.08
N TYR A 91 -4.38 -4.90 15.06
CA TYR A 91 -3.81 -4.87 13.73
C TYR A 91 -4.42 -3.79 12.81
N LEU A 92 -5.34 -2.95 13.33
CA LEU A 92 -5.97 -1.88 12.56
C LEU A 92 -5.63 -0.49 13.11
N GLU A 93 -4.96 0.31 12.32
CA GLU A 93 -4.81 1.73 12.57
C GLU A 93 -5.87 2.51 11.79
N THR A 94 -6.81 3.11 12.50
CA THR A 94 -7.90 3.87 11.87
C THR A 94 -7.55 5.33 11.76
N ARG A 95 -7.67 5.88 10.56
CA ARG A 95 -7.50 7.31 10.30
C ARG A 95 -8.85 7.95 9.96
N ARG A 96 -9.03 9.19 10.38
CA ARG A 96 -10.20 10.00 10.04
C ARG A 96 -9.88 10.85 8.82
N GLY A 97 -10.83 10.99 7.93
CA GLY A 97 -10.71 11.88 6.77
C GLY A 97 -11.66 11.47 5.67
N ARG A 98 -12.04 12.43 4.85
CA ARG A 98 -12.76 12.18 3.61
C ARG A 98 -11.75 12.17 2.46
N LEU A 99 -11.75 11.10 1.70
CA LEU A 99 -10.92 11.00 0.50
C LEU A 99 -11.76 11.43 -0.71
N PRO A 100 -11.29 12.40 -1.52
CA PRO A 100 -11.90 12.66 -2.81
C PRO A 100 -11.82 11.42 -3.72
N ARG A 101 -12.74 11.29 -4.65
CA ARG A 101 -12.71 10.19 -5.64
C ARG A 101 -11.42 10.17 -6.45
N SER A 102 -10.84 11.33 -6.73
CA SER A 102 -9.55 11.47 -7.41
C SER A 102 -8.36 10.87 -6.66
N ASP A 103 -8.49 10.66 -5.37
CA ASP A 103 -7.45 10.12 -4.48
C ASP A 103 -7.69 8.66 -4.13
N THR A 104 -8.70 8.03 -4.72
CA THR A 104 -9.06 6.62 -4.49
C THR A 104 -9.14 5.85 -5.79
N THR A 105 -8.91 4.56 -5.71
CA THR A 105 -9.12 3.57 -6.78
C THR A 105 -9.76 2.33 -6.21
N VAL A 106 -10.29 1.47 -7.07
CA VAL A 106 -10.90 0.20 -6.66
C VAL A 106 -10.07 -0.95 -7.24
N ILE A 107 -9.67 -1.87 -6.38
CA ILE A 107 -8.98 -3.11 -6.76
C ILE A 107 -9.87 -4.26 -6.25
N ASN A 108 -10.34 -5.14 -7.14
CA ASN A 108 -11.22 -6.27 -6.81
C ASN A 108 -12.36 -5.91 -5.82
N GLY A 109 -13.03 -4.77 -6.07
CA GLY A 109 -14.16 -4.32 -5.24
C GLY A 109 -13.78 -3.63 -3.93
N VAL A 110 -12.50 -3.55 -3.59
CA VAL A 110 -12.01 -2.85 -2.39
C VAL A 110 -11.48 -1.47 -2.77
N THR A 111 -11.93 -0.45 -2.04
CA THR A 111 -11.44 0.92 -2.23
C THR A 111 -10.09 1.11 -1.55
N CYS A 112 -9.12 1.61 -2.31
CA CYS A 112 -7.77 1.91 -1.85
C CYS A 112 -7.42 3.36 -2.15
N ALA A 113 -6.59 4.00 -1.34
CA ALA A 113 -5.95 5.24 -1.72
C ALA A 113 -5.07 5.01 -2.97
N THR A 114 -4.99 5.98 -3.88
CA THR A 114 -4.04 5.94 -5.00
C THR A 114 -2.60 5.98 -4.50
N ILE A 115 -1.62 5.59 -5.33
CA ILE A 115 -0.19 5.69 -5.01
C ILE A 115 0.17 7.11 -4.57
N ALA A 116 -0.30 8.13 -5.29
CA ALA A 116 -0.06 9.53 -4.96
C ALA A 116 -0.60 9.88 -3.56
N ARG A 117 -1.83 9.45 -3.24
CA ARG A 117 -2.45 9.72 -1.94
C ARG A 117 -1.75 8.96 -0.82
N ALA A 118 -1.45 7.70 -1.01
CA ALA A 118 -0.74 6.88 -0.05
C ALA A 118 0.64 7.48 0.28
N ALA A 119 1.41 7.86 -0.74
CA ALA A 119 2.72 8.48 -0.56
C ALA A 119 2.63 9.84 0.17
N VAL A 120 1.65 10.68 -0.17
CA VAL A 120 1.42 11.96 0.53
C VAL A 120 1.05 11.73 1.99
N ASP A 121 0.19 10.77 2.31
CA ASP A 121 -0.20 10.50 3.69
C ASP A 121 0.99 9.97 4.53
N ILE A 122 1.87 9.14 3.95
CA ILE A 122 3.11 8.70 4.60
C ILE A 122 4.08 9.87 4.77
N ALA A 123 4.25 10.72 3.75
CA ALA A 123 5.12 11.88 3.81
C ALA A 123 4.71 12.88 4.91
N ARG A 124 3.40 13.02 5.14
CA ARG A 124 2.85 13.89 6.18
C ARG A 124 3.03 13.36 7.58
N LEU A 125 2.77 12.08 7.80
CA LEU A 125 2.52 11.50 9.11
C LEU A 125 3.48 10.38 9.50
N GLY A 126 4.17 9.78 8.54
CA GLY A 126 5.09 8.67 8.75
C GLY A 126 6.47 9.09 9.28
N PRO A 127 7.31 8.13 9.68
CA PRO A 127 8.70 8.37 10.04
C PRO A 127 9.48 9.02 8.86
N PRO A 128 10.56 9.80 9.14
CA PRO A 128 11.28 10.53 8.08
C PRO A 128 11.75 9.66 6.93
N VAL A 129 12.36 8.53 7.21
CA VAL A 129 12.87 7.61 6.17
C VAL A 129 11.72 7.04 5.32
N ALA A 130 10.63 6.63 5.96
CA ALA A 130 9.45 6.13 5.25
C ALA A 130 8.81 7.21 4.39
N ALA A 131 8.79 8.47 4.86
CA ALA A 131 8.26 9.62 4.14
C ALA A 131 9.03 9.88 2.83
N VAL A 132 10.35 9.95 2.88
CA VAL A 132 11.21 10.13 1.71
C VAL A 132 11.05 8.95 0.75
N ARG A 133 11.13 7.72 1.27
CA ARG A 133 10.98 6.49 0.48
C ARG A 133 9.62 6.43 -0.25
N ALA A 134 8.53 6.82 0.40
CA ALA A 134 7.21 6.81 -0.22
C ALA A 134 7.10 7.76 -1.42
N ILE A 135 7.70 8.96 -1.33
CA ILE A 135 7.73 9.91 -2.45
C ILE A 135 8.64 9.39 -3.57
N MET A 136 9.78 8.78 -3.25
CA MET A 136 10.65 8.14 -4.25
C MET A 136 9.90 7.02 -4.99
N ILE A 137 9.20 6.14 -4.26
CA ILE A 137 8.37 5.07 -4.85
C ILE A 137 7.30 5.68 -5.78
N ALA A 138 6.60 6.71 -5.34
CA ALA A 138 5.60 7.38 -6.17
C ALA A 138 6.21 7.94 -7.47
N ARG A 139 7.38 8.59 -7.38
CA ARG A 139 8.14 9.08 -8.54
C ARG A 139 8.49 7.94 -9.50
N ASP A 140 9.04 6.85 -8.98
CA ASP A 140 9.49 5.71 -9.77
C ASP A 140 8.31 4.97 -10.45
N HIS A 141 7.09 5.17 -9.94
CA HIS A 141 5.83 4.73 -10.56
C HIS A 141 5.18 5.81 -11.45
N GLY A 142 5.94 6.82 -11.87
CA GLY A 142 5.49 7.83 -12.82
C GLY A 142 4.56 8.90 -12.25
N ILE A 143 4.41 9.00 -10.92
CA ILE A 143 3.59 10.07 -10.32
C ILE A 143 4.37 11.38 -10.39
N SER A 144 3.81 12.36 -11.10
CA SER A 144 4.44 13.67 -11.26
C SER A 144 4.40 14.50 -9.97
N ARG A 145 5.36 15.46 -9.85
CA ARG A 145 5.39 16.45 -8.78
C ARG A 145 4.06 17.21 -8.67
N VAL A 146 3.49 17.61 -9.80
CA VAL A 146 2.21 18.34 -9.84
C VAL A 146 1.10 17.48 -9.22
N ARG A 147 1.04 16.19 -9.57
CA ARG A 147 0.03 15.28 -9.01
C ARG A 147 0.17 15.12 -7.50
N LEU A 148 1.39 15.02 -6.98
CA LEU A 148 1.65 14.93 -5.53
C LEU A 148 1.21 16.21 -4.81
N LEU A 149 1.53 17.38 -5.34
CA LEU A 149 1.14 18.66 -4.76
C LEU A 149 -0.38 18.90 -4.82
N LEU A 150 -1.05 18.53 -5.92
CA LEU A 150 -2.51 18.55 -6.00
C LEU A 150 -3.15 17.64 -4.96
N THR A 151 -2.61 16.43 -4.79
CA THR A 151 -3.08 15.49 -3.77
C THR A 151 -2.87 16.04 -2.35
N LEU A 152 -1.73 16.70 -2.11
CA LEU A 152 -1.46 17.37 -0.84
C LEU A 152 -2.47 18.48 -0.55
N ASN A 153 -2.88 19.26 -1.55
CA ASN A 153 -3.89 20.31 -1.42
C ASN A 153 -5.30 19.78 -1.07
N HIS A 154 -5.57 18.50 -1.31
CA HIS A 154 -6.81 17.86 -0.84
C HIS A 154 -6.82 17.60 0.67
N CYS A 155 -5.66 17.72 1.34
CA CYS A 155 -5.53 17.52 2.78
C CYS A 155 -5.91 18.83 3.51
N ARG A 156 -7.18 18.93 3.98
CA ARG A 156 -7.72 20.12 4.64
C ARG A 156 -8.18 19.84 6.07
N GLY A 157 -8.33 20.89 6.88
CA GLY A 157 -8.79 20.80 8.26
C GLY A 157 -7.84 19.94 9.12
N ALA A 158 -8.37 19.00 9.89
CA ALA A 158 -7.55 18.10 10.71
C ALA A 158 -6.58 17.26 9.88
N ALA A 159 -6.86 17.07 8.59
CA ALA A 159 -5.96 16.39 7.64
C ALA A 159 -4.81 17.29 7.15
N SER A 160 -4.73 18.56 7.52
CA SER A 160 -3.62 19.45 7.13
C SER A 160 -2.33 19.22 7.93
N ARG A 161 -2.39 18.42 9.01
CA ARG A 161 -1.21 18.11 9.82
C ARG A 161 -0.11 17.50 8.95
N GLY A 162 1.11 18.04 9.08
CA GLY A 162 2.28 17.57 8.35
C GLY A 162 2.36 17.99 6.87
N CYS A 163 1.42 18.83 6.37
CA CYS A 163 1.47 19.31 4.98
C CYS A 163 2.75 20.09 4.65
N PRO A 164 3.26 21.03 5.48
CA PRO A 164 4.51 21.73 5.16
C PRO A 164 5.70 20.78 5.03
N ARG A 165 5.78 19.77 5.93
CA ARG A 165 6.82 18.74 5.86
C ARG A 165 6.72 17.92 4.58
N ALA A 166 5.52 17.46 4.23
CA ALA A 166 5.32 16.67 3.01
C ALA A 166 5.64 17.48 1.77
N GLN A 167 5.26 18.76 1.73
CA GLN A 167 5.60 19.65 0.63
C GLN A 167 7.12 19.75 0.45
N HIS A 168 7.86 20.01 1.51
CA HIS A 168 9.31 20.07 1.48
C HIS A 168 9.92 18.76 0.95
N ILE A 169 9.48 17.61 1.45
CA ILE A 169 9.97 16.31 0.97
C ILE A 169 9.67 16.10 -0.52
N ILE A 170 8.45 16.45 -0.97
CA ILE A 170 8.07 16.35 -2.37
C ILE A 170 8.98 17.22 -3.23
N GLU A 171 9.21 18.48 -2.82
CA GLU A 171 10.04 19.42 -3.55
C GLU A 171 11.48 18.90 -3.68
N GLU A 172 12.09 18.47 -2.59
CA GLU A 172 13.46 17.94 -2.58
C GLU A 172 13.61 16.67 -3.44
N VAL A 173 12.73 15.67 -3.22
CA VAL A 173 12.84 14.39 -3.92
C VAL A 173 12.52 14.51 -5.41
N MET A 174 11.60 15.42 -5.78
CA MET A 174 11.17 15.57 -7.17
C MET A 174 12.01 16.57 -7.97
N SER A 175 12.88 17.37 -7.32
CA SER A 175 13.81 18.28 -7.99
C SER A 175 15.02 17.55 -8.59
N GLY A 176 15.34 16.38 -8.08
CA GLY A 176 16.64 15.74 -8.26
C GLY A 176 16.80 14.74 -9.40
N ALA A 177 15.79 14.40 -10.21
CA ALA A 177 15.95 13.56 -11.41
C ALA A 177 14.70 13.57 -12.31
N PRO A 178 14.86 13.47 -13.66
CA PRO A 178 13.71 13.24 -14.54
C PRO A 178 13.07 11.87 -14.24
N PRO A 179 11.75 11.72 -14.38
CA PRO A 179 11.08 10.45 -14.18
C PRO A 179 11.63 9.42 -15.18
N ARG A 180 12.00 8.24 -14.69
CA ARG A 180 12.27 7.11 -15.57
C ARG A 180 10.99 6.83 -16.36
N ALA A 181 11.05 7.01 -17.67
CA ALA A 181 9.98 6.59 -18.56
C ALA A 181 9.79 5.07 -18.36
N VAL A 182 8.64 4.67 -17.82
CA VAL A 182 8.22 3.28 -17.85
C VAL A 182 7.95 2.97 -19.32
N ALA A 183 8.79 2.16 -19.92
CA ALA A 183 8.56 1.66 -21.27
C ALA A 183 7.19 0.97 -21.30
N PRO A 184 6.36 1.24 -22.32
CA PRO A 184 5.12 0.50 -22.48
C PRO A 184 5.46 -0.99 -22.64
N PRO A 185 4.58 -1.91 -22.15
CA PRO A 185 4.79 -3.33 -22.38
C PRO A 185 4.91 -3.56 -23.88
N GLU A 186 5.99 -4.16 -24.32
CA GLU A 186 6.14 -4.64 -25.69
C GLU A 186 4.98 -5.61 -25.94
N ASN A 187 4.07 -5.21 -26.83
CA ASN A 187 3.11 -6.13 -27.41
C ASN A 187 3.91 -7.12 -28.28
N ASP A 188 4.14 -8.30 -27.76
CA ASP A 188 4.49 -9.45 -28.59
C ASP A 188 3.26 -9.81 -29.44
N ALA A 189 3.09 -9.08 -30.53
CA ALA A 189 2.29 -9.47 -31.66
C ALA A 189 3.29 -9.84 -32.75
N ASP A 190 3.65 -11.14 -32.78
CA ASP A 190 3.98 -11.83 -34.03
C ASP A 190 4.27 -13.32 -33.75
N GLY A 191 3.47 -14.18 -34.44
CA GLY A 191 3.71 -15.61 -34.56
C GLY A 191 2.47 -16.46 -34.48
#